data_16d2cd4ce8150c5773d55c9d3c10ac70
#
_entry.id   16d2cd4ce8150c5773d55c9d3c10ac70
#
_cell.length_a   1.000
_cell.length_b   1.000
_cell.length_c   1.000
_cell.angle_alpha   90.00
_cell.angle_beta   90.00
_cell.angle_gamma   90.00
#
_symmetry.space_group_name_H-M   'P 1'
#
loop_
_entity.id
_entity.type
_entity.pdbx_description
1 polymer ?
#
loop_
_entity_poly.entity_id
_entity_poly.type
_entity_poly.pdbx_seq_one_letter_code
_entity_poly.pdbx_strand_id
1 'polypeptide(L)'
;MLDIYEEEMAAEGEKIFMARSVLTEKLTPLFQKYYSLISDYAEEPCLSYVSHCQRGPLFEIIRGGRAKDRIIGHSLHGIHRDELQMCLGGYPIRNEGSQGQTKSFLLALKFAQFDLLRHSGNCKVPLLLLDDLFDKLDASRVSQIVNMVAGNDFGQIFITDTDRERLAPILAATKQDYRVFNVKKGEISL
;
A
#
# COMPACT_ATOMS: atom_id res chain seq x y z
N MET A 1 -28.32 25.65 -10.49
CA MET A 1 -27.10 25.18 -11.16
C MET A 1 -26.18 24.43 -10.20
N LEU A 2 -25.82 24.98 -9.03
CA LEU A 2 -24.98 24.23 -8.05
C LEU A 2 -25.65 22.94 -7.57
N ASP A 3 -26.96 22.92 -7.33
CA ASP A 3 -27.66 21.73 -6.85
C ASP A 3 -27.50 20.54 -7.78
N ILE A 4 -27.54 20.74 -9.10
CA ILE A 4 -27.36 19.67 -10.10
C ILE A 4 -25.96 19.06 -9.99
N TYR A 5 -24.93 19.90 -9.89
CA TYR A 5 -23.55 19.38 -9.75
C TYR A 5 -23.32 18.67 -8.41
N GLU A 6 -23.94 19.17 -7.34
CA GLU A 6 -23.83 18.54 -6.02
C GLU A 6 -24.54 17.19 -5.97
N GLU A 7 -25.67 17.05 -6.67
CA GLU A 7 -26.38 15.77 -6.84
C GLU A 7 -25.54 14.77 -7.63
N GLU A 8 -24.94 15.19 -8.76
CA GLU A 8 -24.05 14.33 -9.54
C GLU A 8 -22.81 13.95 -8.73
N MET A 9 -22.16 14.90 -8.05
CA MET A 9 -21.01 14.65 -7.19
C MET A 9 -21.33 13.64 -6.08
N ALA A 10 -22.51 13.75 -5.48
CA ALA A 10 -22.95 12.83 -4.44
C ALA A 10 -23.20 11.43 -5.00
N ALA A 11 -23.94 11.33 -6.10
CA ALA A 11 -24.29 10.05 -6.72
C ALA A 11 -23.04 9.27 -7.19
N GLU A 12 -22.11 9.94 -7.87
CA GLU A 12 -20.85 9.30 -8.28
C GLU A 12 -19.92 9.06 -7.08
N GLY A 13 -19.92 9.97 -6.11
CA GLY A 13 -19.16 9.86 -4.88
C GLY A 13 -19.56 8.64 -4.06
N GLU A 14 -20.83 8.35 -3.92
CA GLU A 14 -21.32 7.16 -3.21
C GLU A 14 -20.91 5.86 -3.90
N LYS A 15 -20.93 5.81 -5.24
CA LYS A 15 -20.43 4.65 -5.99
C LYS A 15 -18.95 4.40 -5.73
N ILE A 16 -18.15 5.47 -5.75
CA ILE A 16 -16.70 5.39 -5.48
C ILE A 16 -16.45 4.98 -4.03
N PHE A 17 -17.21 5.53 -3.07
CA PHE A 17 -17.15 5.14 -1.67
C PHE A 17 -17.39 3.64 -1.49
N MET A 18 -18.43 3.08 -2.09
CA MET A 18 -18.71 1.65 -2.03
C MET A 18 -17.58 0.80 -2.60
N ALA A 19 -17.05 1.19 -3.77
CA ALA A 19 -15.93 0.48 -4.40
C ALA A 19 -14.66 0.52 -3.52
N ARG A 20 -14.33 1.67 -2.93
CA ARG A 20 -13.18 1.84 -2.02
C ARG A 20 -13.36 1.06 -0.73
N SER A 21 -14.58 1.05 -0.17
CA SER A 21 -14.90 0.26 1.04
C SER A 21 -14.64 -1.22 0.82
N VAL A 22 -15.19 -1.79 -0.26
CA VAL A 22 -14.98 -3.20 -0.63
C VAL A 22 -13.50 -3.51 -0.88
N LEU A 23 -12.78 -2.61 -1.55
CA LEU A 23 -11.33 -2.77 -1.75
C LEU A 23 -10.59 -2.80 -0.41
N THR A 24 -10.89 -1.87 0.48
CA THR A 24 -10.21 -1.76 1.78
C THR A 24 -10.52 -2.97 2.67
N GLU A 25 -11.76 -3.45 2.68
CA GLU A 25 -12.13 -4.67 3.41
C GLU A 25 -11.32 -5.90 2.96
N LYS A 26 -11.06 -6.02 1.66
CA LYS A 26 -10.23 -7.11 1.11
C LYS A 26 -8.74 -6.90 1.35
N LEU A 27 -8.28 -5.65 1.26
CA LEU A 27 -6.86 -5.29 1.38
C LEU A 27 -6.35 -5.40 2.82
N THR A 28 -7.16 -4.98 3.80
CA THR A 28 -6.75 -4.88 5.20
C THR A 28 -6.22 -6.20 5.79
N PRO A 29 -6.91 -7.35 5.68
CA PRO A 29 -6.40 -8.60 6.24
C PRO A 29 -5.11 -9.08 5.56
N LEU A 30 -4.98 -8.88 4.24
CA LEU A 30 -3.77 -9.22 3.51
C LEU A 30 -2.61 -8.31 3.93
N PHE A 31 -2.87 -7.02 4.04
CA PHE A 31 -1.88 -6.06 4.53
C PHE A 31 -1.38 -6.41 5.93
N GLN A 32 -2.30 -6.69 6.87
CA GLN A 32 -1.95 -7.08 8.23
C GLN A 32 -1.11 -8.35 8.26
N LYS A 33 -1.48 -9.36 7.46
CA LYS A 33 -0.70 -10.61 7.30
C LYS A 33 0.73 -10.29 6.88
N TYR A 34 0.93 -9.53 5.80
CA TYR A 34 2.26 -9.26 5.28
C TYR A 34 3.09 -8.37 6.19
N TYR A 35 2.47 -7.38 6.82
CA TYR A 35 3.18 -6.54 7.78
C TYR A 35 3.64 -7.33 9.01
N SER A 36 2.77 -8.17 9.57
CA SER A 36 3.10 -9.02 10.70
C SER A 36 4.27 -9.97 10.39
N LEU A 37 4.31 -10.54 9.18
CA LEU A 37 5.44 -11.36 8.73
C LEU A 37 6.74 -10.55 8.63
N ILE A 38 6.70 -9.32 8.11
CA ILE A 38 7.88 -8.45 7.99
C ILE A 38 8.40 -8.00 9.36
N SER A 39 7.50 -7.73 10.30
CA SER A 39 7.83 -7.25 11.65
C SER A 39 8.05 -8.37 12.68
N ASP A 40 8.02 -9.63 12.24
CA ASP A 40 8.07 -10.81 13.11
C ASP A 40 7.01 -10.76 14.24
N TYR A 41 5.80 -10.31 13.88
CA TYR A 41 4.65 -10.15 14.79
C TYR A 41 4.89 -9.21 15.98
N ALA A 42 5.92 -8.36 15.91
CA ALA A 42 6.26 -7.45 17.01
C ALA A 42 5.43 -6.17 17.03
N GLU A 43 4.68 -5.87 15.98
CA GLU A 43 3.99 -4.60 15.78
C GLU A 43 2.54 -4.82 15.31
N GLU A 44 1.64 -3.90 15.68
CA GLU A 44 0.21 -3.97 15.36
C GLU A 44 -0.16 -2.94 14.27
N PRO A 45 -0.20 -3.36 12.99
CA PRO A 45 -0.56 -2.48 11.90
C PRO A 45 -2.08 -2.31 11.79
N CYS A 46 -2.51 -1.09 11.48
CA CYS A 46 -3.90 -0.77 11.21
C CYS A 46 -4.03 -0.01 9.89
N LEU A 47 -5.03 -0.40 9.11
CA LEU A 47 -5.41 0.24 7.87
C LEU A 47 -6.92 0.50 7.92
N SER A 48 -7.35 1.76 7.85
CA SER A 48 -8.76 2.12 7.89
C SER A 48 -9.10 3.17 6.84
N TYR A 49 -10.23 2.98 6.17
CA TYR A 49 -10.75 3.92 5.21
C TYR A 49 -11.68 4.91 5.89
N VAL A 50 -11.41 6.19 5.73
CA VAL A 50 -12.19 7.29 6.30
C VAL A 50 -12.78 8.13 5.18
N SER A 51 -14.10 8.27 5.20
CA SER A 51 -14.85 9.03 4.21
C SER A 51 -15.96 9.85 4.86
N HIS A 52 -16.33 10.95 4.20
CA HIS A 52 -17.52 11.72 4.58
C HIS A 52 -18.80 10.89 4.43
N CYS A 53 -18.87 9.95 3.48
CA CYS A 53 -20.03 9.06 3.28
C CYS A 53 -20.36 8.21 4.52
N GLN A 54 -19.43 8.03 5.44
CA GLN A 54 -19.67 7.31 6.70
C GLN A 54 -20.49 8.12 7.73
N ARG A 55 -20.64 9.43 7.49
CA ARG A 55 -21.36 10.35 8.40
C ARG A 55 -22.82 10.56 8.02
N GLY A 56 -23.23 10.08 6.83
CA GLY A 56 -24.59 10.23 6.30
C GLY A 56 -24.60 10.38 4.77
N PRO A 57 -25.75 10.69 4.18
CA PRO A 57 -25.88 10.90 2.73
C PRO A 57 -24.93 12.01 2.26
N LEU A 58 -24.12 11.70 1.25
CA LEU A 58 -23.07 12.61 0.78
C LEU A 58 -23.63 13.94 0.26
N PHE A 59 -24.79 13.90 -0.37
CA PHE A 59 -25.49 15.09 -0.84
C PHE A 59 -25.76 16.11 0.29
N GLU A 60 -26.29 15.64 1.42
CA GLU A 60 -26.61 16.50 2.55
C GLU A 60 -25.32 17.11 3.17
N ILE A 61 -24.24 16.34 3.18
CA ILE A 61 -22.94 16.79 3.70
C ILE A 61 -22.34 17.86 2.78
N ILE A 62 -22.36 17.66 1.46
CA ILE A 62 -21.87 18.64 0.48
C ILE A 62 -22.72 19.93 0.56
N ARG A 63 -24.04 19.78 0.54
CA ARG A 63 -24.98 20.90 0.63
C ARG A 63 -24.81 21.72 1.92
N GLY A 64 -24.62 21.04 3.04
CA GLY A 64 -24.38 21.69 4.34
C GLY A 64 -23.05 22.48 4.39
N GLY A 65 -22.06 22.07 3.59
CA GLY A 65 -20.76 22.75 3.47
C GLY A 65 -20.74 23.96 2.54
N ARG A 66 -21.72 24.12 1.66
CA ARG A 66 -21.77 25.09 0.54
C ARG A 66 -21.38 26.52 0.92
N ALA A 67 -21.83 27.01 2.06
CA ALA A 67 -21.51 28.39 2.51
C ALA A 67 -20.01 28.57 2.75
N LYS A 68 -19.35 27.59 3.36
CA LYS A 68 -17.90 27.59 3.60
C LYS A 68 -17.12 27.41 2.30
N ASP A 69 -17.57 26.53 1.44
CA ASP A 69 -16.93 26.24 0.15
C ASP A 69 -16.88 27.49 -0.73
N ARG A 70 -17.94 28.30 -0.73
CA ARG A 70 -17.99 29.60 -1.43
C ARG A 70 -16.99 30.63 -0.91
N ILE A 71 -16.74 30.65 0.39
CA ILE A 71 -15.78 31.57 1.00
C ILE A 71 -14.35 31.13 0.67
N ILE A 72 -14.08 29.82 0.69
CA ILE A 72 -12.74 29.24 0.52
C ILE A 72 -12.39 29.05 -0.97
N GLY A 73 -13.40 28.97 -1.84
CA GLY A 73 -13.22 28.80 -3.29
C GLY A 73 -13.03 27.35 -3.76
N HIS A 74 -13.19 26.37 -2.87
CA HIS A 74 -13.14 24.94 -3.22
C HIS A 74 -13.98 24.10 -2.27
N SER A 75 -14.35 22.87 -2.69
CA SER A 75 -15.14 21.98 -1.84
C SER A 75 -14.30 21.37 -0.72
N LEU A 76 -14.85 21.43 0.50
CA LEU A 76 -14.30 20.81 1.72
C LEU A 76 -14.85 19.40 1.97
N HIS A 77 -15.93 19.04 1.26
CA HIS A 77 -16.64 17.77 1.47
C HIS A 77 -16.73 16.98 0.17
N GLY A 78 -16.61 15.68 0.27
CA GLY A 78 -16.67 14.75 -0.86
C GLY A 78 -15.58 13.70 -0.82
N ILE A 79 -15.64 12.77 -1.75
CA ILE A 79 -14.72 11.62 -1.85
C ILE A 79 -13.26 12.00 -2.16
N HIS A 80 -13.00 13.21 -2.65
CA HIS A 80 -11.65 13.74 -2.84
C HIS A 80 -10.94 14.07 -1.50
N ARG A 81 -11.69 14.06 -0.39
CA ARG A 81 -11.21 14.22 0.98
C ARG A 81 -11.11 12.90 1.74
N ASP A 82 -11.42 11.79 1.07
CA ASP A 82 -11.26 10.49 1.68
C ASP A 82 -9.79 10.18 1.94
N GLU A 83 -9.54 9.44 3.01
CA GLU A 83 -8.21 9.07 3.43
C GLU A 83 -8.16 7.57 3.76
N LEU A 84 -7.07 6.95 3.36
CA LEU A 84 -6.69 5.64 3.87
C LEU A 84 -5.72 5.86 5.02
N GLN A 85 -6.26 5.83 6.24
CA GLN A 85 -5.46 6.03 7.45
C GLN A 85 -4.61 4.81 7.73
N MET A 86 -3.33 5.07 7.99
CA MET A 86 -2.28 4.09 8.23
C MET A 86 -1.73 4.30 9.63
N CYS A 87 -1.93 3.35 10.52
CA CYS A 87 -1.50 3.44 11.91
C CYS A 87 -0.68 2.23 12.34
N LEU A 88 0.16 2.43 13.33
CA LEU A 88 0.95 1.39 13.98
C LEU A 88 0.84 1.57 15.50
N GLY A 89 0.36 0.53 16.21
CA GLY A 89 0.09 0.64 17.64
C GLY A 89 -0.88 1.76 18.01
N GLY A 90 -1.82 2.12 17.10
CA GLY A 90 -2.77 3.21 17.30
C GLY A 90 -2.27 4.61 16.89
N TYR A 91 -0.99 4.76 16.49
CA TYR A 91 -0.40 6.04 16.10
C TYR A 91 -0.26 6.15 14.57
N PRO A 92 -0.50 7.33 13.97
CA PRO A 92 -0.33 7.55 12.53
C PRO A 92 1.12 7.31 12.12
N ILE A 93 1.35 6.34 11.21
CA ILE A 93 2.72 5.97 10.81
C ILE A 93 3.47 7.09 10.11
N ARG A 94 2.76 8.00 9.45
CA ARG A 94 3.35 9.14 8.74
C ARG A 94 4.13 10.07 9.66
N ASN A 95 3.68 10.23 10.90
CA ASN A 95 4.23 11.20 11.85
C ASN A 95 5.13 10.51 12.88
N GLU A 96 4.75 9.31 13.32
CA GLU A 96 5.34 8.62 14.47
C GLU A 96 6.21 7.42 14.06
N GLY A 97 6.07 6.95 12.82
CA GLY A 97 6.80 5.78 12.33
C GLY A 97 8.27 6.05 12.07
N SER A 98 9.14 5.12 12.46
CA SER A 98 10.52 5.11 12.01
C SER A 98 10.62 4.90 10.49
N GLN A 99 11.77 5.22 9.89
CA GLN A 99 11.96 5.01 8.45
C GLN A 99 11.80 3.53 8.05
N GLY A 100 12.31 2.62 8.87
CA GLY A 100 12.16 1.18 8.66
C GLY A 100 10.70 0.71 8.77
N GLN A 101 9.95 1.21 9.75
CA GLN A 101 8.52 0.93 9.90
C GLN A 101 7.72 1.43 8.71
N THR A 102 7.95 2.68 8.29
CA THR A 102 7.28 3.27 7.12
C THR A 102 7.56 2.46 5.85
N LYS A 103 8.81 2.04 5.64
CA LYS A 103 9.17 1.21 4.48
C LYS A 103 8.55 -0.18 4.54
N SER A 104 8.56 -0.83 5.70
CA SER A 104 7.88 -2.11 5.91
C SER A 104 6.38 -2.01 5.63
N PHE A 105 5.75 -0.90 6.03
CA PHE A 105 4.35 -0.63 5.78
C PHE A 105 4.04 -0.55 4.28
N LEU A 106 4.85 0.20 3.52
CA LEU A 106 4.70 0.32 2.07
C LEU A 106 4.93 -1.01 1.36
N LEU A 107 5.90 -1.80 1.80
CA LEU A 107 6.15 -3.13 1.25
C LEU A 107 5.00 -4.09 1.52
N ALA A 108 4.47 -4.09 2.74
CA ALA A 108 3.31 -4.90 3.10
C ALA A 108 2.07 -4.56 2.25
N LEU A 109 1.85 -3.26 1.97
CA LEU A 109 0.80 -2.83 1.04
C LEU A 109 1.03 -3.34 -0.39
N LYS A 110 2.26 -3.28 -0.89
CA LYS A 110 2.60 -3.82 -2.22
C LYS A 110 2.36 -5.33 -2.30
N PHE A 111 2.74 -6.08 -1.28
CA PHE A 111 2.48 -7.53 -1.24
C PHE A 111 0.99 -7.84 -1.14
N ALA A 112 0.24 -7.10 -0.33
CA ALA A 112 -1.21 -7.24 -0.26
C ALA A 112 -1.89 -6.92 -1.59
N GLN A 113 -1.46 -5.87 -2.27
CA GLN A 113 -1.94 -5.52 -3.62
C GLN A 113 -1.61 -6.62 -4.64
N PHE A 114 -0.39 -7.16 -4.60
CA PHE A 114 0.02 -8.27 -5.47
C PHE A 114 -0.89 -9.49 -5.26
N ASP A 115 -1.16 -9.85 -4.01
CA ASP A 115 -2.01 -10.98 -3.65
C ASP A 115 -3.46 -10.78 -4.13
N LEU A 116 -4.02 -9.58 -3.98
CA LEU A 116 -5.32 -9.21 -4.54
C LEU A 116 -5.37 -9.35 -6.07
N LEU A 117 -4.35 -8.85 -6.76
CA LEU A 117 -4.27 -8.93 -8.23
C LEU A 117 -4.15 -10.38 -8.71
N ARG A 118 -3.36 -11.19 -8.04
CA ARG A 118 -3.19 -12.62 -8.34
C ARG A 118 -4.50 -13.39 -8.24
N HIS A 119 -5.33 -13.09 -7.24
CA HIS A 119 -6.59 -13.78 -7.00
C HIS A 119 -7.81 -13.15 -7.71
N SER A 120 -7.62 -12.02 -8.41
CA SER A 120 -8.71 -11.36 -9.13
C SER A 120 -9.24 -12.13 -10.35
N GLY A 121 -8.56 -13.19 -10.76
CA GLY A 121 -8.95 -14.03 -11.91
C GLY A 121 -8.74 -13.39 -13.29
N ASN A 122 -8.38 -12.12 -13.35
CA ASN A 122 -8.26 -11.37 -14.61
C ASN A 122 -6.85 -11.37 -15.21
N CYS A 123 -5.84 -11.89 -14.50
CA CYS A 123 -4.44 -11.82 -14.93
C CYS A 123 -3.72 -13.15 -14.73
N LYS A 124 -2.74 -13.39 -15.61
CA LYS A 124 -1.61 -14.28 -15.30
C LYS A 124 -0.90 -13.75 -14.05
N VAL A 125 -0.09 -14.57 -13.38
CA VAL A 125 0.66 -14.16 -12.19
C VAL A 125 1.36 -12.83 -12.45
N PRO A 126 1.13 -11.79 -11.63
CA PRO A 126 1.77 -10.48 -11.81
C PRO A 126 3.29 -10.60 -11.64
N LEU A 127 4.05 -9.67 -12.25
CA LEU A 127 5.46 -9.50 -11.95
C LEU A 127 5.62 -8.60 -10.73
N LEU A 128 6.46 -9.01 -9.77
CA LEU A 128 6.76 -8.19 -8.60
C LEU A 128 8.07 -7.43 -8.82
N LEU A 129 8.00 -6.11 -8.77
CA LEU A 129 9.15 -5.22 -8.89
C LEU A 129 9.40 -4.53 -7.54
N LEU A 130 10.56 -4.78 -6.95
CA LEU A 130 10.97 -4.22 -5.66
C LEU A 130 12.23 -3.38 -5.88
N ASP A 131 12.06 -2.07 -5.87
CA ASP A 131 13.13 -1.12 -6.09
C ASP A 131 13.71 -0.66 -4.76
N ASP A 132 15.06 -0.62 -4.68
CA ASP A 132 15.83 -0.21 -3.51
C ASP A 132 15.32 -0.87 -2.21
N LEU A 133 15.18 -2.21 -2.26
CA LEU A 133 14.44 -2.96 -1.24
C LEU A 133 15.02 -2.81 0.17
N PHE A 134 16.37 -2.84 0.27
CA PHE A 134 17.03 -3.01 1.55
C PHE A 134 17.50 -1.71 2.23
N ASP A 135 17.35 -0.56 1.56
CA ASP A 135 17.63 0.73 2.20
C ASP A 135 16.74 0.92 3.43
N LYS A 136 17.33 1.36 4.54
CA LYS A 136 16.64 1.70 5.81
C LYS A 136 15.92 0.55 6.53
N LEU A 137 16.09 -0.69 6.08
CA LEU A 137 15.60 -1.88 6.78
C LEU A 137 16.74 -2.52 7.58
N ASP A 138 16.42 -3.05 8.76
CA ASP A 138 17.32 -3.89 9.52
C ASP A 138 17.45 -5.30 8.89
N ALA A 139 18.48 -6.04 9.31
CA ALA A 139 18.78 -7.36 8.76
C ALA A 139 17.66 -8.39 9.02
N SER A 140 16.93 -8.25 10.13
CA SER A 140 15.82 -9.15 10.46
C SER A 140 14.69 -8.98 9.47
N ARG A 141 14.23 -7.74 9.24
CA ARG A 141 13.16 -7.43 8.28
C ARG A 141 13.53 -7.83 6.86
N VAL A 142 14.80 -7.59 6.46
CA VAL A 142 15.32 -8.02 5.16
C VAL A 142 15.22 -9.53 5.01
N SER A 143 15.67 -10.29 6.02
CA SER A 143 15.58 -11.75 6.03
C SER A 143 14.15 -12.25 5.92
N GLN A 144 13.22 -11.66 6.67
CA GLN A 144 11.79 -12.01 6.60
C GLN A 144 11.21 -11.76 5.20
N ILE A 145 11.51 -10.61 4.60
CA ILE A 145 11.03 -10.27 3.25
C ILE A 145 11.58 -11.26 2.23
N VAL A 146 12.88 -11.55 2.25
CA VAL A 146 13.49 -12.49 1.28
C VAL A 146 12.93 -13.90 1.45
N ASN A 147 12.80 -14.39 2.68
CA ASN A 147 12.19 -15.70 2.94
C ASN A 147 10.74 -15.76 2.44
N MET A 148 9.98 -14.70 2.62
CA MET A 148 8.61 -14.60 2.16
C MET A 148 8.52 -14.63 0.63
N VAL A 149 9.34 -13.83 -0.06
CA VAL A 149 9.32 -13.76 -1.53
C VAL A 149 9.97 -14.98 -2.20
N ALA A 150 10.87 -15.65 -1.50
CA ALA A 150 11.43 -16.93 -1.97
C ALA A 150 10.41 -18.08 -1.94
N GLY A 151 9.24 -17.91 -1.32
CA GLY A 151 8.13 -18.84 -1.46
C GLY A 151 7.57 -18.89 -2.89
N ASN A 152 6.88 -19.98 -3.23
CA ASN A 152 6.33 -20.18 -4.59
C ASN A 152 5.15 -19.26 -4.95
N ASP A 153 4.79 -18.34 -4.07
CA ASP A 153 3.57 -17.53 -4.20
C ASP A 153 3.70 -16.32 -5.11
N PHE A 154 4.92 -15.79 -5.30
CA PHE A 154 5.14 -14.52 -5.99
C PHE A 154 5.51 -14.64 -7.48
N GLY A 155 5.81 -15.83 -7.98
CA GLY A 155 6.24 -16.00 -9.38
C GLY A 155 7.59 -15.31 -9.66
N GLN A 156 7.68 -14.53 -10.73
CA GLN A 156 8.91 -13.83 -11.09
C GLN A 156 9.04 -12.49 -10.36
N ILE A 157 10.20 -12.28 -9.74
CA ILE A 157 10.50 -11.08 -8.95
C ILE A 157 11.76 -10.43 -9.48
N PHE A 158 11.74 -9.09 -9.57
CA PHE A 158 12.92 -8.27 -9.82
C PHE A 158 13.18 -7.41 -8.59
N ILE A 159 14.41 -7.48 -8.09
CA ILE A 159 14.85 -6.70 -6.94
C ILE A 159 16.03 -5.85 -7.38
N THR A 160 16.00 -4.56 -7.09
CA THR A 160 17.17 -3.69 -7.21
C THR A 160 17.71 -3.34 -5.83
N ASP A 161 19.02 -3.24 -5.73
CA ASP A 161 19.70 -2.74 -4.54
C ASP A 161 21.10 -2.26 -4.87
N THR A 162 21.66 -1.40 -4.04
CA THR A 162 23.03 -0.86 -4.16
C THR A 162 24.05 -1.67 -3.35
N ASP A 163 23.60 -2.49 -2.39
CA ASP A 163 24.48 -3.26 -1.49
C ASP A 163 24.46 -4.76 -1.83
N ARG A 164 25.40 -5.14 -2.70
CA ARG A 164 25.58 -6.55 -3.10
C ARG A 164 26.02 -7.47 -1.95
N GLU A 165 26.88 -6.96 -1.05
CA GLU A 165 27.45 -7.77 0.03
C GLU A 165 26.36 -8.18 1.04
N ARG A 166 25.39 -7.33 1.23
CA ARG A 166 24.23 -7.59 2.08
C ARG A 166 23.26 -8.60 1.47
N LEU A 167 23.08 -8.56 0.15
CA LEU A 167 22.16 -9.41 -0.59
C LEU A 167 22.65 -10.84 -0.76
N ALA A 168 23.92 -11.01 -1.08
CA ALA A 168 24.49 -12.30 -1.45
C ALA A 168 24.26 -13.41 -0.40
N PRO A 169 24.54 -13.22 0.90
CA PRO A 169 24.30 -14.26 1.90
C PRO A 169 22.81 -14.59 2.09
N ILE A 170 21.94 -13.61 1.94
CA ILE A 170 20.49 -13.80 2.10
C ILE A 170 19.95 -14.61 0.92
N LEU A 171 20.35 -14.28 -0.33
CA LEU A 171 19.95 -15.02 -1.51
C LEU A 171 20.50 -16.45 -1.51
N ALA A 172 21.74 -16.63 -1.06
CA ALA A 172 22.33 -17.96 -0.94
C ALA A 172 21.61 -18.87 0.07
N ALA A 173 20.96 -18.30 1.06
CA ALA A 173 20.14 -19.04 2.02
C ALA A 173 18.77 -19.45 1.43
N THR A 174 18.31 -18.80 0.37
CA THR A 174 17.10 -19.20 -0.35
C THR A 174 17.46 -20.40 -1.25
N LYS A 175 16.61 -21.41 -1.33
CA LYS A 175 16.78 -22.55 -2.23
C LYS A 175 16.20 -22.28 -3.62
N GLN A 176 16.08 -21.01 -4.00
CA GLN A 176 15.47 -20.60 -5.27
C GLN A 176 16.55 -20.25 -6.30
N ASP A 177 16.23 -20.48 -7.56
CA ASP A 177 17.10 -20.04 -8.65
C ASP A 177 17.03 -18.52 -8.79
N TYR A 178 18.18 -17.86 -8.80
CA TYR A 178 18.28 -16.43 -9.02
C TYR A 178 19.43 -16.07 -9.97
N ARG A 179 19.33 -14.91 -10.58
CA ARG A 179 20.39 -14.31 -11.40
C ARG A 179 20.71 -12.93 -10.89
N VAL A 180 22.00 -12.62 -10.81
CA VAL A 180 22.49 -11.29 -10.41
C VAL A 180 22.99 -10.57 -11.65
N PHE A 181 22.41 -9.39 -11.89
CA PHE A 181 22.83 -8.48 -12.94
C PHE A 181 23.53 -7.29 -12.30
N ASN A 182 24.77 -7.00 -12.72
CA ASN A 182 25.47 -5.80 -12.30
C ASN A 182 25.18 -4.68 -13.30
N VAL A 183 24.74 -3.53 -12.80
CA VAL A 183 24.47 -2.36 -13.64
C VAL A 183 25.51 -1.28 -13.30
N LYS A 184 26.33 -0.91 -14.29
CA LYS A 184 27.36 0.14 -14.11
C LYS A 184 27.33 1.09 -15.31
N LYS A 185 27.06 2.37 -15.06
CA LYS A 185 26.98 3.41 -16.09
C LYS A 185 26.03 3.08 -17.26
N GLY A 186 24.90 2.40 -16.96
CA GLY A 186 23.93 1.99 -17.97
C GLY A 186 24.24 0.66 -18.70
N GLU A 187 25.38 0.05 -18.44
CA GLU A 187 25.73 -1.27 -18.97
C GLU A 187 25.35 -2.36 -17.98
N ILE A 188 24.84 -3.49 -18.51
CA ILE A 188 24.40 -4.65 -17.73
C ILE A 188 25.41 -5.77 -17.97
N SER A 189 25.90 -6.37 -16.89
CA SER A 189 26.75 -7.57 -16.91
C SER A 189 26.20 -8.64 -15.95
N LEU A 190 26.45 -9.90 -16.26
CA LEU A 190 26.16 -11.07 -15.41
C LEU A 190 27.25 -11.25 -14.36
#